data_906fe7d64f9b83417b7f0dd09ca44064
#
_entry.id   906fe7d64f9b83417b7f0dd09ca44064
#
_cell.length_a   1.000
_cell.length_b   1.000
_cell.length_c   1.000
_cell.angle_alpha   90.00
_cell.angle_beta   90.00
_cell.angle_gamma   90.00
#
_symmetry.space_group_name_H-M   'P 1'
#
loop_
_entity.id
_entity.type
_entity.pdbx_description
1 polymer ?
#
loop_
_entity_poly.entity_id
_entity_poly.type
_entity_poly.pdbx_seq_one_letter_code
_entity_poly.pdbx_strand_id
1 'polypeptide(L)'
;GVMLQIGTRNTQNFELLKIVGRSREFPVLLKRGFGITLEESLNAAEYLASEGNARIVFGLRGMKTNMGDPHRNFVDFAHVPVVKRLTRMPVCIDPSHSVGTRERAPDGLLDVMHVTAQGIVAGANMVLVDFHPHPAKALVDGPQALTLPELPWFLEDVAIARAAYESRRLLAEREARKTARIAQPHAGD
;
A
#
# COMPACT_ATOMS: atom_id res chain seq x y z
N GLY A 1 -11.86 15.70 5.39
CA GLY A 1 -10.46 16.01 5.69
C GLY A 1 -9.62 16.03 4.42
N VAL A 2 -8.43 16.64 4.49
CA VAL A 2 -7.46 16.71 3.38
C VAL A 2 -6.23 15.90 3.77
N MET A 3 -5.68 15.15 2.81
CA MET A 3 -4.39 14.48 2.91
C MET A 3 -3.50 14.97 1.77
N LEU A 4 -2.28 15.37 2.07
CA LEU A 4 -1.31 15.73 1.04
C LEU A 4 -0.68 14.46 0.45
N GLN A 5 -0.49 14.43 -0.87
CA GLN A 5 0.17 13.31 -1.52
C GLN A 5 1.50 13.76 -2.14
N ILE A 6 2.58 13.09 -1.75
CA ILE A 6 3.87 13.23 -2.40
C ILE A 6 4.04 12.07 -3.38
N GLY A 7 4.05 12.42 -4.67
CA GLY A 7 4.20 11.48 -5.76
C GLY A 7 5.60 10.85 -5.79
N THR A 8 5.68 9.65 -6.34
CA THR A 8 6.89 8.81 -6.39
C THR A 8 8.12 9.50 -7.01
N ARG A 9 7.92 10.47 -7.92
CA ARG A 9 9.03 11.25 -8.52
C ARG A 9 9.64 12.27 -7.56
N ASN A 10 8.93 12.59 -6.48
CA ASN A 10 9.34 13.56 -5.46
C ASN A 10 9.75 12.90 -4.13
N THR A 11 9.87 11.57 -4.07
CA THR A 11 10.27 10.86 -2.85
C THR A 11 11.64 11.30 -2.37
N GLN A 12 12.56 11.66 -3.28
CA GLN A 12 13.89 12.16 -2.96
C GLN A 12 14.03 13.68 -3.09
N ASN A 13 12.93 14.41 -3.20
CA ASN A 13 12.93 15.87 -3.17
C ASN A 13 12.91 16.35 -1.71
N PHE A 14 14.06 16.26 -1.04
CA PHE A 14 14.19 16.48 0.40
C PHE A 14 13.75 17.89 0.82
N GLU A 15 13.97 18.91 0.01
CA GLU A 15 13.50 20.26 0.33
C GLU A 15 11.96 20.34 0.30
N LEU A 16 11.31 19.70 -0.67
CA LEU A 16 9.85 19.58 -0.69
C LEU A 16 9.36 18.82 0.55
N LEU A 17 10.01 17.71 0.91
CA LEU A 17 9.63 16.92 2.09
C LEU A 17 9.70 17.75 3.37
N LYS A 18 10.75 18.53 3.57
CA LYS A 18 10.87 19.43 4.71
C LYS A 18 9.76 20.49 4.74
N ILE A 19 9.47 21.13 3.59
CA ILE A 19 8.40 22.14 3.50
C ILE A 19 7.04 21.50 3.86
N VAL A 20 6.72 20.33 3.29
CA VAL A 20 5.48 19.60 3.60
C VAL A 20 5.46 19.13 5.04
N GLY A 21 6.59 18.72 5.59
CA GLY A 21 6.72 18.31 7.00
C GLY A 21 6.36 19.41 8.00
N ARG A 22 6.50 20.69 7.62
CA ARG A 22 6.08 21.85 8.44
C ARG A 22 4.56 22.03 8.50
N SER A 23 3.82 21.48 7.51
CA SER A 23 2.35 21.53 7.47
C SER A 23 1.73 20.43 8.33
N ARG A 24 1.82 20.59 9.65
CA ARG A 24 1.45 19.55 10.64
C ARG A 24 -0.06 19.26 10.71
N GLU A 25 -0.91 20.12 10.18
CA GLU A 25 -2.36 19.94 10.14
C GLU A 25 -2.82 18.87 9.16
N PHE A 26 -2.03 18.56 8.12
CA PHE A 26 -2.38 17.59 7.10
C PHE A 26 -1.60 16.28 7.24
N PRO A 27 -2.26 15.11 7.23
CA PRO A 27 -1.57 13.84 7.02
C PRO A 27 -0.96 13.79 5.63
N VAL A 28 0.10 13.02 5.47
CA VAL A 28 0.86 12.92 4.22
C VAL A 28 0.89 11.47 3.74
N LEU A 29 0.46 11.23 2.50
CA LEU A 29 0.74 10.01 1.77
C LEU A 29 2.07 10.19 1.01
N LEU A 30 3.12 9.51 1.49
CA LEU A 30 4.42 9.47 0.81
C LEU A 30 4.50 8.20 -0.03
N LYS A 31 4.47 8.35 -1.35
CA LYS A 31 4.63 7.20 -2.27
C LYS A 31 6.11 6.81 -2.37
N ARG A 32 6.38 5.50 -2.35
CA ARG A 32 7.69 4.92 -2.59
C ARG A 32 8.30 5.44 -3.90
N GLY A 33 9.60 5.68 -3.89
CA GLY A 33 10.36 6.06 -5.09
C GLY A 33 10.52 4.90 -6.08
N PHE A 34 10.70 5.19 -7.36
CA PHE A 34 10.68 4.21 -8.45
C PHE A 34 11.79 3.16 -8.39
N GLY A 35 13.03 3.60 -8.34
CA GLY A 35 14.22 2.77 -8.52
C GLY A 35 15.16 2.81 -7.32
N ILE A 36 14.64 3.21 -6.16
CA ILE A 36 15.39 3.27 -4.91
C ILE A 36 14.99 2.12 -3.99
N THR A 37 15.85 1.80 -3.05
CA THR A 37 15.59 0.75 -2.07
C THR A 37 14.40 1.08 -1.17
N LEU A 38 13.87 0.07 -0.48
CA LEU A 38 12.85 0.32 0.53
C LEU A 38 13.39 1.23 1.64
N GLU A 39 14.62 0.98 2.09
CA GLU A 39 15.29 1.75 3.13
C GLU A 39 15.40 3.23 2.76
N GLU A 40 15.92 3.55 1.56
CA GLU A 40 15.99 4.92 1.08
C GLU A 40 14.63 5.62 1.03
N SER A 41 13.58 4.87 0.65
CA SER A 41 12.21 5.40 0.63
C SER A 41 11.66 5.63 2.04
N LEU A 42 12.01 4.78 3.01
CA LEU A 42 11.62 4.96 4.41
C LEU A 42 12.38 6.13 5.05
N ASN A 43 13.69 6.25 4.75
CA ASN A 43 14.49 7.39 5.20
C ASN A 43 13.94 8.73 4.65
N ALA A 44 13.32 8.73 3.47
CA ALA A 44 12.63 9.91 2.96
C ALA A 44 11.46 10.35 3.88
N ALA A 45 10.77 9.42 4.56
CA ALA A 45 9.73 9.75 5.53
C ALA A 45 10.28 10.47 6.77
N GLU A 46 11.55 10.24 7.14
CA GLU A 46 12.19 10.90 8.26
C GLU A 46 12.33 12.41 8.03
N TYR A 47 12.48 12.88 6.79
CA TYR A 47 12.51 14.31 6.49
C TYR A 47 11.18 14.99 6.79
N LEU A 48 10.05 14.32 6.60
CA LEU A 48 8.73 14.82 7.03
C LEU A 48 8.62 14.84 8.54
N ALA A 49 9.03 13.76 9.20
CA ALA A 49 8.94 13.59 10.64
C ALA A 49 9.87 14.57 11.39
N SER A 50 11.08 14.84 10.89
CA SER A 50 12.04 15.77 11.49
C SER A 50 11.55 17.22 11.54
N GLU A 51 10.68 17.61 10.61
CA GLU A 51 10.01 18.91 10.60
C GLU A 51 8.72 18.94 11.46
N GLY A 52 8.39 17.80 12.10
CA GLY A 52 7.33 17.67 13.09
C GLY A 52 6.02 17.05 12.57
N ASN A 53 5.95 16.57 11.33
CA ASN A 53 4.78 15.86 10.81
C ASN A 53 5.01 14.34 10.81
N ALA A 54 4.59 13.66 11.88
CA ALA A 54 4.62 12.21 12.00
C ALA A 54 3.34 11.52 11.46
N ARG A 55 2.39 12.26 10.90
CA ARG A 55 1.13 11.75 10.35
C ARG A 55 1.33 11.25 8.92
N ILE A 56 2.19 10.23 8.76
CA ILE A 56 2.63 9.72 7.46
C ILE A 56 1.96 8.38 7.19
N VAL A 57 1.39 8.23 5.99
CA VAL A 57 1.00 6.95 5.38
C VAL A 57 2.03 6.63 4.32
N PHE A 58 2.65 5.45 4.39
CA PHE A 58 3.63 5.04 3.39
C PHE A 58 2.94 4.30 2.23
N GLY A 59 3.17 4.74 0.99
CA GLY A 59 2.52 4.23 -0.20
C GLY A 59 3.40 3.28 -1.01
N LEU A 60 3.09 1.99 -1.02
CA LEU A 60 3.67 1.01 -1.95
C LEU A 60 2.94 1.09 -3.29
N ARG A 61 3.66 1.12 -4.41
CA ARG A 61 3.12 1.35 -5.74
C ARG A 61 3.85 0.59 -6.86
N GLY A 62 4.61 -0.41 -6.47
CA GLY A 62 5.51 -1.14 -7.35
C GLY A 62 6.84 -0.42 -7.58
N MET A 63 7.81 -1.19 -8.02
CA MET A 63 9.19 -0.75 -8.30
C MET A 63 9.50 -0.92 -9.77
N LYS A 64 10.30 -0.01 -10.33
CA LYS A 64 10.93 -0.26 -11.62
C LYS A 64 12.02 -1.31 -11.50
N THR A 65 12.04 -2.22 -12.45
CA THR A 65 13.07 -3.25 -12.59
C THR A 65 13.49 -3.37 -14.04
N ASN A 66 14.69 -3.87 -14.28
CA ASN A 66 15.23 -4.20 -15.61
C ASN A 66 14.98 -5.66 -16.02
N MET A 67 14.30 -6.44 -15.18
CA MET A 67 14.05 -7.86 -15.44
C MET A 67 12.89 -8.12 -16.41
N GLY A 68 12.16 -7.09 -16.81
CA GLY A 68 10.94 -7.21 -17.62
C GLY A 68 9.78 -7.78 -16.78
N ASP A 69 8.80 -6.94 -16.47
CA ASP A 69 7.61 -7.33 -15.74
C ASP A 69 6.41 -7.22 -16.71
N PRO A 70 5.45 -8.17 -16.73
CA PRO A 70 4.23 -8.04 -17.52
C PRO A 70 3.40 -6.82 -17.09
N HIS A 71 3.55 -6.36 -15.86
CA HIS A 71 2.93 -5.16 -15.34
C HIS A 71 3.81 -3.92 -15.54
N ARG A 72 3.24 -2.74 -15.30
CA ARG A 72 3.97 -1.46 -15.37
C ARG A 72 5.17 -1.40 -14.43
N ASN A 73 5.04 -2.02 -13.25
CA ASN A 73 6.07 -2.09 -12.22
C ASN A 73 6.01 -3.46 -11.53
N PHE A 74 7.13 -3.89 -10.97
CA PHE A 74 7.17 -5.08 -10.13
C PHE A 74 6.37 -4.82 -8.83
N VAL A 75 5.37 -5.67 -8.56
CA VAL A 75 4.47 -5.51 -7.41
C VAL A 75 5.22 -5.75 -6.10
N ASP A 76 5.23 -4.76 -5.22
CA ASP A 76 6.02 -4.77 -3.98
C ASP A 76 5.19 -4.94 -2.69
N PHE A 77 3.97 -5.46 -2.79
CA PHE A 77 3.05 -5.52 -1.65
C PHE A 77 3.41 -6.55 -0.57
N ALA A 78 4.33 -7.46 -0.85
CA ALA A 78 4.98 -8.27 0.18
C ALA A 78 5.73 -7.40 1.22
N HIS A 79 6.05 -6.15 0.90
CA HIS A 79 6.68 -5.22 1.83
C HIS A 79 5.69 -4.58 2.82
N VAL A 80 4.37 -4.76 2.70
CA VAL A 80 3.39 -4.22 3.68
C VAL A 80 3.76 -4.59 5.12
N PRO A 81 3.93 -5.86 5.50
CA PRO A 81 4.32 -6.21 6.88
C PRO A 81 5.73 -5.76 7.24
N VAL A 82 6.64 -5.64 6.27
CA VAL A 82 8.00 -5.15 6.49
C VAL A 82 8.01 -3.69 6.90
N VAL A 83 7.33 -2.83 6.15
CA VAL A 83 7.18 -1.39 6.48
C VAL A 83 6.57 -1.22 7.87
N LYS A 84 5.48 -1.92 8.16
CA LYS A 84 4.80 -1.85 9.47
C LYS A 84 5.71 -2.27 10.63
N ARG A 85 6.52 -3.30 10.44
CA ARG A 85 7.47 -3.77 11.46
C ARG A 85 8.59 -2.78 11.71
N LEU A 86 9.14 -2.17 10.65
CA LEU A 86 10.27 -1.25 10.76
C LEU A 86 9.87 0.14 11.28
N THR A 87 8.69 0.63 10.91
CA THR A 87 8.33 2.04 11.11
C THR A 87 7.06 2.27 11.92
N ARG A 88 6.19 1.26 12.02
CA ARG A 88 4.81 1.36 12.54
C ARG A 88 3.90 2.29 11.72
N MET A 89 4.35 2.83 10.61
CA MET A 89 3.50 3.64 9.73
C MET A 89 2.34 2.80 9.17
N PRO A 90 1.15 3.38 9.01
CA PRO A 90 0.11 2.79 8.19
C PRO A 90 0.59 2.72 6.72
N VAL A 91 0.17 1.66 6.02
CA VAL A 91 0.58 1.40 4.64
C VAL A 91 -0.61 1.54 3.70
N CYS A 92 -0.42 2.36 2.67
CA CYS A 92 -1.27 2.41 1.49
C CYS A 92 -0.69 1.54 0.39
N ILE A 93 -1.53 0.84 -0.36
CA ILE A 93 -1.16 0.19 -1.61
C ILE A 93 -1.79 0.94 -2.78
N ASP A 94 -1.05 1.03 -3.88
CA ASP A 94 -1.48 1.66 -5.12
C ASP A 94 -1.38 0.62 -6.25
N PRO A 95 -2.38 -0.25 -6.39
CA PRO A 95 -2.38 -1.32 -7.38
C PRO A 95 -2.47 -0.79 -8.82
N SER A 96 -3.17 0.32 -9.05
CA SER A 96 -3.28 0.92 -10.39
C SER A 96 -1.92 1.26 -10.98
N HIS A 97 -1.04 1.88 -10.18
CA HIS A 97 0.31 2.21 -10.63
C HIS A 97 1.27 1.02 -10.60
N SER A 98 0.96 -0.04 -9.86
CA SER A 98 1.73 -1.28 -9.91
C SER A 98 1.44 -2.02 -11.21
N VAL A 99 0.18 -2.28 -11.52
CA VAL A 99 -0.26 -3.04 -12.70
C VAL A 99 -0.14 -2.22 -13.99
N GLY A 100 -0.75 -1.05 -14.04
CA GLY A 100 -0.69 -0.13 -15.18
C GLY A 100 -1.57 -0.50 -16.37
N THR A 101 -2.36 -1.56 -16.27
CA THR A 101 -3.26 -2.06 -17.32
C THR A 101 -4.61 -2.47 -16.73
N ARG A 102 -5.55 -2.86 -17.61
CA ARG A 102 -6.87 -3.39 -17.26
C ARG A 102 -7.05 -4.82 -17.77
N GLU A 103 -5.98 -5.57 -17.85
CA GLU A 103 -6.05 -6.95 -18.30
C GLU A 103 -6.87 -7.81 -17.34
N ARG A 104 -7.45 -8.86 -17.89
CA ARG A 104 -8.33 -9.79 -17.18
C ARG A 104 -7.70 -11.16 -17.12
N ALA A 105 -7.61 -11.69 -15.93
CA ALA A 105 -7.13 -13.04 -15.69
C ALA A 105 -8.16 -14.11 -16.15
N PRO A 106 -7.75 -15.39 -16.31
CA PRO A 106 -8.65 -16.46 -16.75
C PRO A 106 -9.85 -16.72 -15.83
N ASP A 107 -9.76 -16.36 -14.56
CA ASP A 107 -10.87 -16.45 -13.57
C ASP A 107 -11.90 -15.33 -13.71
N GLY A 108 -11.66 -14.37 -14.59
CA GLY A 108 -12.53 -13.26 -14.88
C GLY A 108 -12.27 -12.00 -14.06
N LEU A 109 -11.42 -12.03 -13.04
CA LEU A 109 -11.00 -10.85 -12.29
C LEU A 109 -10.01 -10.00 -13.10
N LEU A 110 -9.96 -8.71 -12.83
CA LEU A 110 -8.92 -7.84 -13.36
C LEU A 110 -7.61 -8.03 -12.58
N ASP A 111 -6.46 -7.90 -13.25
CA ASP A 111 -5.15 -7.99 -12.59
C ASP A 111 -5.02 -7.01 -11.41
N VAL A 112 -5.59 -5.82 -11.55
CA VAL A 112 -5.62 -4.83 -10.46
C VAL A 112 -6.37 -5.33 -9.22
N MET A 113 -7.38 -6.19 -9.38
CA MET A 113 -8.12 -6.79 -8.27
C MET A 113 -7.25 -7.84 -7.56
N HIS A 114 -6.60 -8.72 -8.31
CA HIS A 114 -5.66 -9.70 -7.74
C HIS A 114 -4.54 -9.03 -6.94
N VAL A 115 -3.94 -8.00 -7.50
CA VAL A 115 -2.86 -7.24 -6.83
C VAL A 115 -3.39 -6.48 -5.61
N THR A 116 -4.61 -5.93 -5.69
CA THR A 116 -5.27 -5.30 -4.54
C THR A 116 -5.47 -6.30 -3.40
N ALA A 117 -6.01 -7.48 -3.70
CA ALA A 117 -6.24 -8.53 -2.71
C ALA A 117 -4.94 -8.97 -2.04
N GLN A 118 -3.84 -9.13 -2.80
CA GLN A 118 -2.51 -9.44 -2.24
C GLN A 118 -2.09 -8.44 -1.16
N GLY A 119 -2.19 -7.14 -1.46
CA GLY A 119 -1.81 -6.09 -0.52
C GLY A 119 -2.72 -6.01 0.71
N ILE A 120 -4.02 -6.20 0.54
CA ILE A 120 -4.99 -6.22 1.65
C ILE A 120 -4.74 -7.43 2.56
N VAL A 121 -4.54 -8.62 1.99
CA VAL A 121 -4.24 -9.84 2.76
C VAL A 121 -2.87 -9.76 3.44
N ALA A 122 -1.94 -8.98 2.92
CA ALA A 122 -0.68 -8.65 3.59
C ALA A 122 -0.85 -7.63 4.73
N GLY A 123 -2.02 -7.01 4.88
CA GLY A 123 -2.37 -6.11 5.98
C GLY A 123 -2.28 -4.63 5.67
N ALA A 124 -2.46 -4.22 4.42
CA ALA A 124 -2.55 -2.80 4.05
C ALA A 124 -3.70 -2.09 4.78
N ASN A 125 -3.49 -0.82 5.09
CA ASN A 125 -4.46 0.02 5.81
C ASN A 125 -5.33 0.85 4.86
N MET A 126 -4.85 1.10 3.65
CA MET A 126 -5.47 1.97 2.66
C MET A 126 -5.21 1.43 1.25
N VAL A 127 -6.16 1.61 0.36
CA VAL A 127 -6.03 1.36 -1.08
C VAL A 127 -6.21 2.67 -1.81
N LEU A 128 -5.30 2.97 -2.73
CA LEU A 128 -5.39 4.06 -3.69
C LEU A 128 -5.57 3.44 -5.07
N VAL A 129 -6.69 3.70 -5.73
CA VAL A 129 -6.99 3.18 -7.06
C VAL A 129 -7.47 4.30 -7.97
N ASP A 130 -7.05 4.24 -9.22
CA ASP A 130 -7.47 5.18 -10.24
C ASP A 130 -8.79 4.71 -10.86
N PHE A 131 -9.75 5.60 -11.01
CA PHE A 131 -10.96 5.33 -11.78
C PHE A 131 -11.41 6.57 -12.53
N HIS A 132 -12.10 6.37 -13.65
CA HIS A 132 -12.58 7.45 -14.49
C HIS A 132 -13.90 7.03 -15.17
N PRO A 133 -14.88 7.94 -15.34
CA PRO A 133 -16.13 7.64 -16.07
C PRO A 133 -15.88 7.10 -17.47
N HIS A 134 -14.86 7.63 -18.14
CA HIS A 134 -14.46 7.28 -19.49
C HIS A 134 -12.93 7.14 -19.57
N PRO A 135 -12.31 6.02 -19.18
CA PRO A 135 -10.86 5.85 -19.11
C PRO A 135 -10.11 6.27 -20.39
N ALA A 136 -10.69 5.99 -21.57
CA ALA A 136 -10.12 6.40 -22.86
C ALA A 136 -10.04 7.92 -23.06
N LYS A 137 -10.76 8.71 -22.26
CA LYS A 137 -10.75 10.18 -22.28
C LYS A 137 -10.00 10.79 -21.11
N ALA A 138 -9.43 9.96 -20.22
CA ALA A 138 -8.64 10.46 -19.12
C ALA A 138 -7.37 11.16 -19.63
N LEU A 139 -7.05 12.31 -19.05
CA LEU A 139 -5.85 13.07 -19.41
C LEU A 139 -4.56 12.34 -18.97
N VAL A 140 -4.65 11.55 -17.90
CA VAL A 140 -3.55 10.76 -17.35
C VAL A 140 -4.09 9.41 -16.87
N ASP A 141 -3.24 8.39 -16.83
CA ASP A 141 -3.48 7.07 -16.21
C ASP A 141 -4.75 6.33 -16.68
N GLY A 142 -5.29 6.69 -17.86
CA GLY A 142 -6.47 6.07 -18.46
C GLY A 142 -6.36 4.55 -18.65
N PRO A 143 -5.23 4.00 -19.16
CA PRO A 143 -5.09 2.57 -19.38
C PRO A 143 -5.29 1.70 -18.13
N GLN A 144 -5.03 2.23 -16.96
CA GLN A 144 -5.14 1.52 -15.67
C GLN A 144 -6.41 1.86 -14.87
N ALA A 145 -7.13 2.92 -15.26
CA ALA A 145 -8.27 3.40 -14.50
C ALA A 145 -9.47 2.44 -14.59
N LEU A 146 -10.08 2.13 -13.46
CA LEU A 146 -11.38 1.46 -13.41
C LEU A 146 -12.49 2.37 -13.96
N THR A 147 -13.55 1.79 -14.49
CA THR A 147 -14.77 2.50 -14.82
C THR A 147 -15.66 2.67 -13.59
N LEU A 148 -16.58 3.66 -13.61
CA LEU A 148 -17.54 3.82 -12.51
C LEU A 148 -18.43 2.58 -12.28
N PRO A 149 -18.92 1.86 -13.32
CA PRO A 149 -19.67 0.62 -13.13
C PRO A 149 -18.87 -0.51 -12.48
N GLU A 150 -17.54 -0.53 -12.57
CA GLU A 150 -16.69 -1.53 -11.94
C GLU A 150 -16.45 -1.26 -10.46
N LEU A 151 -16.67 -0.04 -9.98
CA LEU A 151 -16.37 0.36 -8.61
C LEU A 151 -17.12 -0.47 -7.54
N PRO A 152 -18.45 -0.73 -7.65
CA PRO A 152 -19.14 -1.59 -6.67
C PRO A 152 -18.54 -2.99 -6.58
N TRP A 153 -18.24 -3.61 -7.72
CA TRP A 153 -17.60 -4.92 -7.78
C TRP A 153 -16.19 -4.90 -7.15
N PHE A 154 -15.39 -3.89 -7.47
CA PHE A 154 -14.07 -3.70 -6.85
C PHE A 154 -14.15 -3.57 -5.33
N LEU A 155 -15.12 -2.80 -4.80
CA LEU A 155 -15.31 -2.63 -3.36
C LEU A 155 -15.78 -3.92 -2.67
N GLU A 156 -16.57 -4.74 -3.33
CA GLU A 156 -16.98 -6.06 -2.83
C GLU A 156 -15.75 -6.99 -2.73
N ASP A 157 -14.91 -7.04 -3.74
CA ASP A 157 -13.66 -7.83 -3.72
C ASP A 157 -12.70 -7.36 -2.62
N VAL A 158 -12.57 -6.04 -2.43
CA VAL A 158 -11.83 -5.44 -1.30
C VAL A 158 -12.37 -5.92 0.05
N ALA A 159 -13.70 -5.99 0.21
CA ALA A 159 -14.33 -6.46 1.44
C ALA A 159 -14.03 -7.94 1.71
N ILE A 160 -14.05 -8.79 0.67
CA ILE A 160 -13.69 -10.21 0.75
C ILE A 160 -12.21 -10.37 1.19
N ALA A 161 -11.30 -9.65 0.54
CA ALA A 161 -9.88 -9.68 0.89
C ALA A 161 -9.63 -9.18 2.33
N ARG A 162 -10.38 -8.17 2.78
CA ARG A 162 -10.31 -7.66 4.15
C ARG A 162 -10.78 -8.68 5.16
N ALA A 163 -11.89 -9.38 4.91
CA ALA A 163 -12.39 -10.46 5.78
C ALA A 163 -11.37 -11.61 5.89
N ALA A 164 -10.70 -11.96 4.78
CA ALA A 164 -9.63 -12.95 4.78
C ALA A 164 -8.44 -12.51 5.65
N TYR A 165 -8.01 -11.25 5.56
CA TYR A 165 -6.96 -10.70 6.43
C TYR A 165 -7.34 -10.79 7.92
N GLU A 166 -8.55 -10.38 8.30
CA GLU A 166 -9.00 -10.43 9.70
C GLU A 166 -9.05 -11.86 10.23
N SER A 167 -9.50 -12.82 9.43
CA SER A 167 -9.49 -14.24 9.80
C SER A 167 -8.06 -14.74 10.07
N ARG A 168 -7.09 -14.35 9.24
CA ARG A 168 -5.66 -14.68 9.42
C ARG A 168 -5.08 -14.05 10.68
N ARG A 169 -5.46 -12.82 10.99
CA ARG A 169 -5.02 -12.11 12.20
C ARG A 169 -5.52 -12.82 13.45
N LEU A 170 -6.80 -13.22 13.49
CA LEU A 170 -7.37 -13.98 14.59
C LEU A 170 -6.70 -15.36 14.77
N LEU A 171 -6.36 -16.03 13.66
CA LEU A 171 -5.59 -17.27 13.70
C LEU A 171 -4.22 -17.06 14.37
N ALA A 172 -3.48 -16.04 13.96
CA ALA A 172 -2.18 -15.72 14.53
C ALA A 172 -2.25 -15.41 16.05
N GLU A 173 -3.26 -14.62 16.47
CA GLU A 173 -3.49 -14.32 17.89
C GLU A 173 -3.80 -15.58 18.70
N ARG A 174 -4.61 -16.48 18.15
CA ARG A 174 -4.92 -17.76 18.81
C ARG A 174 -3.65 -18.60 19.00
N GLU A 175 -2.82 -18.72 17.99
CA GLU A 175 -1.57 -19.50 18.07
C GLU A 175 -0.55 -18.87 19.04
N ALA A 176 -0.44 -17.55 19.05
CA ALA A 176 0.42 -16.85 20.02
C ALA A 176 -0.01 -17.12 21.48
N ARG A 177 -1.33 -17.13 21.76
CA ARG A 177 -1.83 -17.47 23.11
C ARG A 177 -1.54 -18.90 23.51
N LYS A 178 -1.62 -19.87 22.58
CA LYS A 178 -1.24 -21.27 22.87
C LYS A 178 0.24 -21.38 23.22
N THR A 179 1.12 -20.74 22.43
CA THR A 179 2.56 -20.75 22.67
C THR A 179 2.92 -20.14 24.04
N ALA A 180 2.27 -19.01 24.39
CA ALA A 180 2.49 -18.35 25.68
C ALA A 180 2.08 -19.24 26.88
N ARG A 181 1.00 -20.03 26.76
CA ARG A 181 0.57 -20.98 27.81
C ARG A 181 1.54 -22.14 27.99
N ILE A 182 2.14 -22.62 26.90
CA ILE A 182 3.12 -23.72 26.96
C ILE A 182 4.44 -23.21 27.57
N ALA A 183 4.81 -21.97 27.33
CA ALA A 183 6.06 -21.38 27.83
C ALA A 183 6.01 -20.95 29.31
N GLN A 184 4.86 -20.98 30.00
CA GLN A 184 4.76 -20.76 31.44
C GLN A 184 4.95 -22.11 32.13
N PRO A 185 6.09 -22.37 32.82
CA PRO A 185 6.20 -23.56 33.69
C PRO A 185 5.13 -23.42 34.77
N HIS A 186 4.51 -24.56 35.14
CA HIS A 186 3.62 -24.61 36.28
C HIS A 186 4.39 -24.08 37.50
N ALA A 187 4.12 -22.85 37.91
CA ALA A 187 4.48 -22.35 39.23
C ALA A 187 3.47 -22.96 40.20
N GLY A 188 3.82 -24.14 40.73
CA GLY A 188 2.99 -24.82 41.71
C GLY A 188 3.34 -26.30 41.82
N ASP A 189 4.37 -26.60 42.61
CA ASP A 189 4.37 -27.67 43.62
C ASP A 189 5.52 -27.39 44.61
#